data_e0f8e90d9210eb990b2f9c34f08595d7
#
_entry.id   e0f8e90d9210eb990b2f9c34f08595d7
#
_cell.length_a   1.000
_cell.length_b   1.000
_cell.length_c   1.000
_cell.angle_alpha   90.00
_cell.angle_beta   90.00
_cell.angle_gamma   90.00
#
_symmetry.space_group_name_H-M   'P 1'
#
loop_
_entity.id
_entity.type
_entity.pdbx_description
1 polymer ?
#
loop_
_entity_poly.entity_id
_entity_poly.type
_entity_poly.pdbx_seq_one_letter_code
_entity_poly.pdbx_strand_id
1 'polypeptide(L)' 'EKILDCIAEDKYISVKKIADRIDISRRTVENNIKKMKESDIVVRHGSPKNGYWEIIE' A
#
# COMPACT_ATOMS: atom_id res chain seq x y z
N GLU A 1 -6.50 -7.77 -5.78
CA GLU A 1 -6.58 -7.43 -4.38
C GLU A 1 -6.86 -5.95 -4.17
N LYS A 2 -7.73 -5.62 -3.21
CA LYS A 2 -8.20 -4.24 -3.01
C LYS A 2 -7.08 -3.26 -2.70
N ILE A 3 -6.08 -3.67 -1.92
CA ILE A 3 -4.97 -2.79 -1.58
C ILE A 3 -4.14 -2.47 -2.82
N LEU A 4 -3.86 -3.47 -3.64
CA LEU A 4 -3.14 -3.24 -4.89
C LEU A 4 -3.93 -2.35 -5.84
N ASP A 5 -5.25 -2.50 -5.87
CA ASP A 5 -6.09 -1.64 -6.69
C ASP A 5 -5.98 -0.17 -6.27
N CYS A 6 -5.96 0.08 -4.96
CA CYS A 6 -5.78 1.43 -4.46
C CYS A 6 -4.43 2.01 -4.87
N ILE A 7 -3.38 1.21 -4.76
CA ILE A 7 -2.03 1.64 -5.14
C ILE A 7 -1.94 1.88 -6.65
N ALA A 8 -2.58 1.03 -7.43
CA ALA A 8 -2.59 1.17 -8.89
C ALA A 8 -3.28 2.46 -9.33
N GLU A 9 -4.33 2.86 -8.63
CA GLU A 9 -5.02 4.11 -8.92
C GLU A 9 -4.25 5.34 -8.48
N ASP A 10 -3.55 5.25 -7.35
CA ASP A 10 -2.80 6.37 -6.79
C ASP A 10 -1.56 5.85 -6.07
N LYS A 11 -0.43 5.89 -6.74
CA LYS A 11 0.82 5.39 -6.17
C LYS A 11 1.31 6.20 -4.96
N TYR A 12 0.76 7.38 -4.76
CA TYR A 12 1.10 8.23 -3.60
C TYR A 12 0.16 8.01 -2.42
N ILE A 13 -0.78 7.08 -2.51
CA ILE A 13 -1.78 6.86 -1.47
C ILE A 13 -1.12 6.41 -0.16
N SER A 14 -1.62 6.93 0.97
CA SER A 14 -1.12 6.56 2.29
C SER A 14 -1.86 5.33 2.83
N VAL A 15 -1.25 4.66 3.81
CA VAL A 15 -1.88 3.52 4.49
C VAL A 15 -3.23 3.93 5.07
N LYS A 16 -3.29 5.13 5.67
CA LYS A 16 -4.54 5.63 6.24
C LYS A 16 -5.64 5.75 5.18
N LYS A 17 -5.29 6.28 4.02
CA LYS A 17 -6.26 6.42 2.94
C LYS A 17 -6.69 5.08 2.37
N ILE A 18 -5.76 4.13 2.26
CA ILE A 18 -6.10 2.77 1.84
C ILE A 18 -7.10 2.17 2.81
N ALA A 19 -6.84 2.26 4.11
CA ALA A 19 -7.71 1.72 5.13
C ALA A 19 -9.12 2.33 5.06
N ASP A 20 -9.20 3.65 4.89
CA ASP A 20 -10.47 4.34 4.77
C ASP A 20 -11.24 3.90 3.53
N ARG A 21 -10.52 3.70 2.43
CA ARG A 21 -11.11 3.41 1.14
C ARG A 21 -11.74 2.03 1.06
N ILE A 22 -11.08 1.04 1.68
CA ILE A 22 -11.58 -0.33 1.65
C ILE A 22 -12.20 -0.77 2.97
N ASP A 23 -12.37 0.18 3.88
CA ASP A 23 -13.09 0.01 5.14
C ASP A 23 -12.53 -1.12 6.02
N ILE A 24 -11.21 -1.10 6.21
CA ILE A 24 -10.52 -2.01 7.14
C ILE A 24 -9.58 -1.20 8.02
N SER A 25 -9.08 -1.82 9.10
CA SER A 25 -8.19 -1.13 10.01
C SER A 25 -6.83 -0.88 9.35
N ARG A 26 -6.17 0.20 9.79
CA ARG A 26 -4.81 0.52 9.35
C ARG A 26 -3.85 -0.62 9.61
N ARG A 27 -3.99 -1.25 10.77
CA ARG A 27 -3.13 -2.37 11.14
C ARG A 27 -3.25 -3.52 10.14
N THR A 28 -4.47 -3.83 9.70
CA THR A 28 -4.69 -4.86 8.70
C THR A 28 -4.01 -4.50 7.38
N VAL A 29 -4.14 -3.24 6.96
CA VAL A 29 -3.47 -2.76 5.74
C VAL A 29 -1.97 -2.90 5.87
N GLU A 30 -1.40 -2.47 6.99
CA GLU A 30 0.05 -2.57 7.23
C GLU A 30 0.55 -4.00 7.19
N ASN A 31 -0.20 -4.93 7.80
CA ASN A 31 0.17 -6.35 7.79
C ASN A 31 0.15 -6.92 6.37
N ASN A 32 -0.87 -6.58 5.59
CA ASN A 32 -0.96 -7.04 4.20
C ASN A 32 0.17 -6.46 3.34
N ILE A 33 0.46 -5.17 3.52
CA ILE A 33 1.55 -4.52 2.79
C ILE A 33 2.89 -5.15 3.14
N LYS A 34 3.10 -5.47 4.42
CA LYS A 34 4.33 -6.15 4.84
C LYS A 34 4.51 -7.47 4.11
N LYS A 35 3.44 -8.26 4.00
CA LYS A 35 3.48 -9.53 3.27
C LYS A 35 3.77 -9.32 1.79
N MET A 36 3.18 -8.30 1.19
CA MET A 36 3.42 -7.98 -0.21
C MET A 36 4.86 -7.54 -0.46
N LYS A 37 5.45 -6.80 0.48
CA LYS A 37 6.87 -6.44 0.38
C LYS A 37 7.78 -7.65 0.47
N GLU A 38 7.47 -8.57 1.37
CA GLU A 38 8.24 -9.81 1.52
C GLU A 38 8.18 -10.68 0.28
N SER A 39 7.07 -10.63 -0.44
CA SER A 39 6.87 -11.39 -1.67
C SER A 39 7.28 -10.62 -2.92
N ASP A 40 7.88 -9.45 -2.76
CA ASP A 40 8.30 -8.58 -3.87
C ASP A 40 7.16 -8.19 -4.81
N ILE A 41 5.96 -8.06 -4.27
CA ILE A 41 4.78 -7.62 -5.04
C ILE A 41 4.72 -6.10 -5.09
N VAL A 42 5.14 -5.43 -4.01
CA VAL A 42 5.12 -3.99 -3.91
C VAL A 42 6.38 -3.49 -3.21
N VAL A 43 6.85 -2.31 -3.61
CA VAL A 43 8.01 -1.65 -3.01
C VAL A 43 7.63 -0.22 -2.66
N ARG A 44 8.10 0.25 -1.51
CA ARG A 44 7.93 1.64 -1.09
C ARG A 44 9.20 2.42 -1.39
N HIS A 45 9.06 3.53 -2.11
CA HIS A 45 10.16 4.43 -2.43
C HIS A 45 9.99 5.75 -1.68
N GLY A 46 11.08 6.31 -1.21
CA GLY A 46 11.09 7.62 -0.57
C GLY A 46 10.66 7.57 0.89
N SER A 47 10.37 8.74 1.44
CA SER A 47 9.98 8.88 2.84
C SER A 47 8.51 8.51 3.04
N PRO A 48 8.09 8.26 4.29
CA PRO A 48 6.67 7.98 4.56
C PRO A 48 5.73 9.11 4.15
N LYS A 49 6.22 10.35 4.12
CA LYS A 49 5.38 11.50 3.75
C LYS A 49 5.39 11.80 2.26
N ASN A 50 6.55 11.66 1.63
CA ASN A 50 6.73 12.06 0.23
C ASN A 50 7.08 10.90 -0.68
N GLY A 51 6.93 9.68 -0.19
CA GLY A 51 7.23 8.50 -0.97
C GLY A 51 6.06 8.03 -1.82
N TYR A 52 6.29 6.98 -2.55
CA TYR A 52 5.26 6.37 -3.38
C TYR A 52 5.44 4.85 -3.40
N TRP A 53 4.41 4.18 -3.86
CA TRP A 53 4.42 2.72 -3.98
C TRP A 53 4.71 2.32 -5.42
N GLU A 54 5.44 1.23 -5.59
CA GLU A 54 5.66 0.62 -6.90
C GLU A 54 5.18 -0.82 -6.85
N ILE A 55 4.33 -1.19 -7.81
CA ILE A 55 3.85 -2.56 -7.95
C ILE A 55 4.79 -3.32 -8.87
N ILE A 56 5.35 -4.41 -8.37
CA ILE A 56 6.30 -5.25 -9.10
C ILE A 56 5.59 -6.58 -9.39
N GLU A 57 5.47 -6.91 -10.64
CA GLU A 57 4.84 -8.17 -11.04
C GLU A 57 5.79 -9.09 -11.75
#